data_ec64c7ac32edd83470fde4ff2a6aa37a
#
_entry.id   ec64c7ac32edd83470fde4ff2a6aa37a
#
_cell.length_a   1.000
_cell.length_b   1.000
_cell.length_c   1.000
_cell.angle_alpha   90.00
_cell.angle_beta   90.00
_cell.angle_gamma   90.00
#
_symmetry.space_group_name_H-M   'P 1'
#
loop_
_entity.id
_entity.type
_entity.pdbx_description
1 polymer ?
#
loop_
_entity_poly.entity_id
_entity_poly.type
_entity_poly.pdbx_seq_one_letter_code
_entity_poly.pdbx_strand_id
1 'polypeptide(L)'
;MFYFISLYLQNVLHYSPIKTGISYLPLAVGIILSAGAASQLVTRFGFKPPLIAGLLLIAGGLLWFSQVPATGGSFAADILGPSLLAAAGLEFAFVPVTIAAVTGTEPHEAGLASGLINTSQQVGGALGLAILATIAAAPVAAG
;
A
#
# COMPACT_ATOMS: atom_id res chain seq x y z
N MET A 1 1.69 -2.33 5.57
CA MET A 1 2.56 -3.03 4.60
C MET A 1 4.04 -2.77 4.85
N PHE A 2 4.55 -1.54 4.73
CA PHE A 2 5.98 -1.21 4.90
C PHE A 2 6.61 -1.69 6.20
N TYR A 3 5.88 -1.58 7.32
CA TYR A 3 6.35 -2.07 8.62
C TYR A 3 6.72 -3.55 8.60
N PHE A 4 5.83 -4.40 8.11
CA PHE A 4 6.06 -5.85 8.05
C PHE A 4 7.16 -6.23 7.05
N ILE A 5 7.26 -5.52 5.93
CA ILE A 5 8.36 -5.70 4.96
C ILE A 5 9.71 -5.36 5.61
N SER A 6 9.79 -4.25 6.37
CA SER A 6 11.02 -3.86 7.07
C SER A 6 11.43 -4.92 8.08
N LEU A 7 10.50 -5.47 8.86
CA LEU A 7 10.77 -6.54 9.80
C LEU A 7 11.28 -7.80 9.09
N TYR A 8 10.67 -8.19 7.98
CA TYR A 8 11.11 -9.34 7.19
C TYR A 8 12.53 -9.14 6.63
N LEU A 9 12.81 -7.98 6.03
CA LEU A 9 14.13 -7.68 5.47
C LEU A 9 15.23 -7.69 6.53
N GLN A 10 14.96 -7.18 7.74
CA GLN A 10 15.95 -7.09 8.80
C GLN A 10 16.08 -8.39 9.61
N ASN A 11 14.97 -9.03 9.95
CA ASN A 11 14.97 -10.20 10.84
C ASN A 11 15.14 -11.53 10.09
N VAL A 12 14.63 -11.66 8.86
CA VAL A 12 14.70 -12.91 8.08
C VAL A 12 15.83 -12.87 7.06
N LEU A 13 15.97 -11.78 6.30
CA LEU A 13 17.02 -11.64 5.29
C LEU A 13 18.29 -10.98 5.83
N HIS A 14 18.30 -10.57 7.12
CA HIS A 14 19.45 -9.95 7.80
C HIS A 14 20.05 -8.74 7.05
N TYR A 15 19.20 -7.94 6.39
CA TYR A 15 19.64 -6.74 5.69
C TYR A 15 19.97 -5.63 6.70
N SER A 16 21.07 -4.89 6.43
CA SER A 16 21.37 -3.68 7.18
C SER A 16 20.28 -2.61 6.95
N PRO A 17 20.09 -1.66 7.87
CA PRO A 17 19.11 -0.58 7.69
C PRO A 17 19.28 0.19 6.39
N ILE A 18 20.53 0.45 5.96
CA ILE A 18 20.85 1.12 4.70
C ILE A 18 20.40 0.28 3.50
N LYS A 19 20.72 -1.01 3.50
CA LYS A 19 20.33 -1.93 2.43
C LYS A 19 18.81 -2.06 2.34
N THR A 20 18.12 -2.10 3.48
CA THR A 20 16.66 -2.07 3.55
C THR A 20 16.10 -0.80 2.92
N GLY A 21 16.67 0.38 3.24
CA GLY A 21 16.26 1.65 2.64
C GLY A 21 16.43 1.69 1.11
N ILE A 22 17.57 1.23 0.60
CA ILE A 22 17.82 1.14 -0.85
C ILE A 22 16.83 0.19 -1.53
N SER A 23 16.45 -0.90 -0.87
CA SER A 23 15.47 -1.86 -1.38
C SER A 23 14.07 -1.27 -1.56
N TYR A 24 13.76 -0.14 -0.94
CA TYR A 24 12.50 0.58 -1.16
C TYR A 24 12.50 1.51 -2.38
N LEU A 25 13.66 1.82 -3.00
CA LEU A 25 13.71 2.69 -4.18
C LEU A 25 12.87 2.19 -5.36
N PRO A 26 12.92 0.89 -5.75
CA PRO A 26 12.06 0.38 -6.80
C PRO A 26 10.57 0.50 -6.46
N LEU A 27 10.20 0.33 -5.19
CA LEU A 27 8.83 0.52 -4.71
C LEU A 27 8.39 1.97 -4.84
N ALA A 28 9.24 2.94 -4.45
CA ALA A 28 8.95 4.36 -4.56
C ALA A 28 8.71 4.77 -6.04
N VAL A 29 9.56 4.29 -6.95
CA VAL A 29 9.37 4.52 -8.39
C VAL A 29 8.05 3.90 -8.88
N GLY A 30 7.75 2.66 -8.47
CA GLY A 30 6.50 1.99 -8.79
C GLY A 30 5.26 2.77 -8.33
N ILE A 31 5.29 3.30 -7.10
CA ILE A 31 4.23 4.15 -6.53
C ILE A 31 4.02 5.40 -7.38
N ILE A 32 5.08 6.13 -7.72
CA ILE A 32 5.01 7.37 -8.52
C ILE A 32 4.40 7.09 -9.91
N LEU A 33 4.87 6.03 -10.57
CA LEU A 33 4.36 5.66 -11.89
C LEU A 33 2.90 5.20 -11.83
N SER A 34 2.54 4.44 -10.81
CA SER A 34 1.16 3.96 -10.60
C SER A 34 0.20 5.10 -10.28
N ALA A 35 0.60 6.07 -9.46
CA ALA A 35 -0.19 7.25 -9.15
C ALA A 35 -0.47 8.09 -10.42
N GLY A 36 0.56 8.30 -11.26
CA GLY A 36 0.42 8.97 -12.54
C GLY A 36 -0.53 8.25 -13.50
N ALA A 37 -0.39 6.92 -13.60
CA ALA A 37 -1.27 6.09 -14.42
C ALA A 37 -2.72 6.12 -13.90
N ALA A 38 -2.92 5.98 -12.60
CA ALA A 38 -4.24 6.02 -11.98
C ALA A 38 -4.94 7.37 -12.24
N SER A 39 -4.22 8.48 -12.09
CA SER A 39 -4.74 9.83 -12.38
C SER A 39 -5.18 9.96 -13.84
N GLN A 40 -4.39 9.49 -14.80
CA GLN A 40 -4.74 9.51 -16.22
C GLN A 40 -5.97 8.61 -16.54
N LEU A 41 -6.08 7.46 -15.90
CA LEU A 41 -7.23 6.57 -16.09
C LEU A 41 -8.51 7.18 -15.51
N VAL A 42 -8.43 7.86 -14.37
CA VAL A 42 -9.58 8.58 -13.79
C VAL A 42 -10.08 9.66 -14.74
N THR A 43 -9.19 10.43 -15.37
CA THR A 43 -9.58 11.49 -16.31
C THR A 43 -10.19 10.93 -17.60
N ARG A 44 -9.81 9.73 -18.03
CA ARG A 44 -10.31 9.11 -19.28
C ARG A 44 -11.58 8.27 -19.07
N PHE A 45 -11.64 7.51 -18.00
CA PHE A 45 -12.67 6.47 -17.78
C PHE A 45 -13.53 6.70 -16.52
N GLY A 46 -13.25 7.78 -15.78
CA GLY A 46 -13.92 8.06 -14.51
C GLY A 46 -13.37 7.24 -13.35
N PHE A 47 -14.02 7.34 -12.19
CA PHE A 47 -13.52 6.79 -10.91
C PHE A 47 -13.64 5.27 -10.78
N LYS A 48 -14.70 4.69 -11.34
CA LYS A 48 -15.07 3.27 -11.08
C LYS A 48 -14.05 2.25 -11.63
N PRO A 49 -13.63 2.32 -12.92
CA PRO A 49 -12.72 1.30 -13.46
C PRO A 49 -11.35 1.28 -12.76
N PRO A 50 -10.66 2.43 -12.52
CA PRO A 50 -9.40 2.41 -11.79
C PRO A 50 -9.54 1.88 -10.35
N LEU A 51 -10.64 2.24 -9.65
CA LEU A 51 -10.90 1.76 -8.30
C LEU A 51 -11.06 0.24 -8.25
N ILE A 52 -11.84 -0.34 -9.16
CA ILE A 52 -12.01 -1.80 -9.24
C ILE A 52 -10.68 -2.48 -9.55
N ALA A 53 -9.92 -1.96 -10.52
CA ALA A 53 -8.60 -2.47 -10.86
C ALA A 53 -7.66 -2.41 -9.65
N GLY A 54 -7.67 -1.31 -8.90
CA GLY A 54 -6.90 -1.14 -7.67
C GLY A 54 -7.21 -2.19 -6.62
N LEU A 55 -8.48 -2.43 -6.35
CA LEU A 55 -8.92 -3.45 -5.38
C LEU A 55 -8.49 -4.86 -5.80
N LEU A 56 -8.59 -5.19 -7.09
CA LEU A 56 -8.13 -6.49 -7.61
C LEU A 56 -6.61 -6.64 -7.51
N LEU A 57 -5.84 -5.58 -7.79
CA LEU A 57 -4.39 -5.57 -7.63
C LEU A 57 -3.96 -5.74 -6.17
N ILE A 58 -4.65 -5.07 -5.23
CA ILE A 58 -4.41 -5.26 -3.78
C ILE A 58 -4.68 -6.71 -3.40
N ALA A 59 -5.84 -7.25 -3.78
CA ALA A 59 -6.19 -8.64 -3.48
C ALA A 59 -5.16 -9.62 -4.05
N GLY A 60 -4.75 -9.44 -5.30
CA GLY A 60 -3.70 -10.25 -5.94
C GLY A 60 -2.35 -10.13 -5.24
N GLY A 61 -1.94 -8.94 -4.86
CA GLY A 61 -0.71 -8.70 -4.10
C GLY A 61 -0.72 -9.36 -2.73
N LEU A 62 -1.83 -9.29 -2.01
CA LEU A 62 -1.99 -9.95 -0.71
C LEU A 62 -2.02 -11.48 -0.83
N LEU A 63 -2.68 -12.02 -1.85
CA LEU A 63 -2.66 -13.45 -2.13
C LEU A 63 -1.24 -13.93 -2.48
N TRP A 64 -0.48 -13.15 -3.22
CA TRP A 64 0.92 -13.47 -3.48
C TRP A 64 1.75 -13.44 -2.20
N PHE A 65 1.57 -12.41 -1.35
CA PHE A 65 2.23 -12.36 -0.04
C PHE A 65 1.92 -13.55 0.86
N SER A 66 0.72 -14.12 0.78
CA SER A 66 0.36 -15.30 1.59
C SER A 66 1.16 -16.56 1.22
N GLN A 67 1.83 -16.57 0.07
CA GLN A 67 2.64 -17.69 -0.42
C GLN A 67 4.14 -17.49 -0.17
N VAL A 68 4.55 -16.39 0.45
CA VAL A 68 5.96 -16.11 0.76
C VAL A 68 6.47 -17.13 1.80
N PRO A 69 7.57 -17.83 1.52
CA PRO A 69 8.13 -18.80 2.46
C PRO A 69 8.66 -18.13 3.72
N ALA A 70 8.47 -18.78 4.87
CA ALA A 70 8.94 -18.26 6.16
C ALA A 70 10.48 -18.25 6.28
N THR A 71 11.17 -19.06 5.47
CA THR A 71 12.64 -19.17 5.46
C THR A 71 13.18 -19.33 4.03
N GLY A 72 14.33 -18.73 3.75
CA GLY A 72 15.05 -18.94 2.49
C GLY A 72 14.49 -18.24 1.25
N GLY A 73 13.64 -17.22 1.44
CA GLY A 73 13.03 -16.47 0.33
C GLY A 73 13.99 -15.53 -0.42
N SER A 74 13.59 -15.13 -1.62
CA SER A 74 14.26 -14.13 -2.46
C SER A 74 13.59 -12.78 -2.33
N PHE A 75 14.36 -11.72 -2.05
CA PHE A 75 13.81 -10.36 -1.99
C PHE A 75 13.05 -9.98 -3.27
N ALA A 76 13.60 -10.29 -4.44
CA ALA A 76 13.03 -9.87 -5.71
C ALA A 76 11.69 -10.56 -6.03
N ALA A 77 11.60 -11.87 -5.79
CA ALA A 77 10.41 -12.64 -6.13
C ALA A 77 9.35 -12.58 -5.02
N ASP A 78 9.78 -12.67 -3.75
CA ASP A 78 8.87 -12.89 -2.62
C ASP A 78 8.44 -11.59 -1.96
N ILE A 79 9.23 -10.51 -2.09
CA ILE A 79 8.91 -9.21 -1.49
C ILE A 79 8.64 -8.14 -2.54
N LEU A 80 9.55 -7.93 -3.48
CA LEU A 80 9.45 -6.83 -4.44
C LEU A 80 8.24 -7.00 -5.38
N GLY A 81 8.04 -8.20 -5.92
CA GLY A 81 6.92 -8.49 -6.82
C GLY A 81 5.55 -8.20 -6.20
N PRO A 82 5.16 -8.90 -5.11
CA PRO A 82 3.88 -8.66 -4.47
C PRO A 82 3.75 -7.25 -3.87
N SER A 83 4.86 -6.64 -3.41
CA SER A 83 4.86 -5.25 -2.92
C SER A 83 4.55 -4.24 -4.01
N LEU A 84 5.13 -4.38 -5.20
CA LEU A 84 4.83 -3.52 -6.34
C LEU A 84 3.38 -3.66 -6.79
N LEU A 85 2.87 -4.89 -6.81
CA LEU A 85 1.48 -5.15 -7.18
C LEU A 85 0.50 -4.52 -6.18
N ALA A 86 0.75 -4.71 -4.88
CA ALA A 86 -0.07 -4.14 -3.82
C ALA A 86 0.04 -2.61 -3.78
N ALA A 87 1.24 -2.05 -3.98
CA ALA A 87 1.47 -0.61 -4.02
C ALA A 87 0.76 0.03 -5.23
N ALA A 88 0.86 -0.56 -6.42
CA ALA A 88 0.11 -0.12 -7.58
C ALA A 88 -1.40 -0.15 -7.31
N GLY A 89 -1.89 -1.23 -6.71
CA GLY A 89 -3.29 -1.35 -6.32
C GLY A 89 -3.75 -0.28 -5.35
N LEU A 90 -2.92 0.06 -4.37
CA LEU A 90 -3.20 1.16 -3.43
C LEU A 90 -3.35 2.50 -4.17
N GLU A 91 -2.45 2.85 -5.08
CA GLU A 91 -2.53 4.08 -5.86
C GLU A 91 -3.78 4.11 -6.75
N PHE A 92 -4.09 3.00 -7.41
CA PHE A 92 -5.30 2.84 -8.22
C PHE A 92 -6.60 2.90 -7.40
N ALA A 93 -6.55 2.66 -6.10
CA ALA A 93 -7.68 2.85 -5.18
C ALA A 93 -7.70 4.26 -4.58
N PHE A 94 -6.56 4.75 -4.07
CA PHE A 94 -6.47 6.05 -3.38
C PHE A 94 -6.68 7.25 -4.29
N VAL A 95 -6.07 7.26 -5.47
CA VAL A 95 -6.17 8.40 -6.40
C VAL A 95 -7.61 8.65 -6.82
N PRO A 96 -8.39 7.66 -7.28
CA PRO A 96 -9.80 7.86 -7.61
C PRO A 96 -10.64 8.35 -6.42
N VAL A 97 -10.42 7.76 -5.24
CA VAL A 97 -11.17 8.13 -4.01
C VAL A 97 -10.88 9.58 -3.63
N THR A 98 -9.61 9.99 -3.66
CA THR A 98 -9.20 11.36 -3.33
C THR A 98 -9.77 12.36 -4.31
N ILE A 99 -9.71 12.08 -5.61
CA ILE A 99 -10.30 12.97 -6.65
C ILE A 99 -11.81 13.03 -6.48
N ALA A 100 -12.48 11.89 -6.27
CA ALA A 100 -13.94 11.85 -6.08
C ALA A 100 -14.38 12.65 -4.86
N ALA A 101 -13.62 12.58 -3.78
CA ALA A 101 -13.97 13.25 -2.52
C ALA A 101 -13.84 14.77 -2.57
N VAL A 102 -12.98 15.31 -3.44
CA VAL A 102 -12.87 16.78 -3.66
C VAL A 102 -13.70 17.25 -4.86
N THR A 103 -14.27 16.31 -5.64
CA THR A 103 -15.12 16.66 -6.79
C THR A 103 -16.46 17.17 -6.29
N GLY A 104 -16.81 18.40 -6.67
CA GLY A 104 -18.07 19.05 -6.26
C GLY A 104 -17.97 19.84 -4.94
N THR A 105 -16.82 19.88 -4.28
CA THR A 105 -16.58 20.83 -3.19
C THR A 105 -16.30 22.24 -3.75
N GLU A 106 -16.75 23.26 -3.04
CA GLU A 106 -16.42 24.63 -3.42
C GLU A 106 -14.90 24.90 -3.24
N PRO A 107 -14.28 25.79 -4.06
CA PRO A 107 -12.83 26.02 -3.99
C PRO A 107 -12.32 26.42 -2.60
N HIS A 108 -13.14 27.11 -1.80
CA HIS A 108 -12.77 27.49 -0.44
C HIS A 108 -12.88 26.35 0.58
N GLU A 109 -13.62 25.28 0.27
CA GLU A 109 -13.77 24.09 1.14
C GLU A 109 -12.82 22.93 0.75
N ALA A 110 -12.16 23.01 -0.41
CA ALA A 110 -11.29 21.96 -0.91
C ALA A 110 -10.15 21.61 0.07
N GLY A 111 -9.62 22.60 0.79
CA GLY A 111 -8.63 22.41 1.84
C GLY A 111 -9.15 21.59 3.03
N LEU A 112 -10.36 21.90 3.48
CA LEU A 112 -11.03 21.19 4.57
C LEU A 112 -11.33 19.72 4.17
N ALA A 113 -11.89 19.52 2.98
CA ALA A 113 -12.19 18.19 2.45
C ALA A 113 -10.91 17.33 2.36
N SER A 114 -9.83 17.89 1.80
CA SER A 114 -8.54 17.19 1.71
C SER A 114 -7.95 16.87 3.10
N GLY A 115 -8.07 17.79 4.06
CA GLY A 115 -7.64 17.59 5.44
C GLY A 115 -8.42 16.46 6.13
N LEU A 116 -9.74 16.41 5.92
CA LEU A 116 -10.60 15.37 6.48
C LEU A 116 -10.26 13.97 5.94
N ILE A 117 -10.05 13.88 4.61
CA ILE A 117 -9.64 12.64 3.95
C ILE A 117 -8.32 12.16 4.51
N ASN A 118 -7.30 13.03 4.55
CA ASN A 118 -5.98 12.68 5.05
C ASN A 118 -6.03 12.23 6.52
N THR A 119 -6.78 12.91 7.37
CA THR A 119 -6.98 12.53 8.77
C THR A 119 -7.65 11.17 8.87
N SER A 120 -8.71 10.93 8.11
CA SER A 120 -9.41 9.64 8.09
C SER A 120 -8.50 8.49 7.65
N GLN A 121 -7.66 8.72 6.64
CA GLN A 121 -6.65 7.75 6.18
C GLN A 121 -5.61 7.45 7.25
N GLN A 122 -5.10 8.46 7.95
CA GLN A 122 -4.11 8.29 9.01
C GLN A 122 -4.69 7.53 10.21
N VAL A 123 -5.89 7.90 10.65
CA VAL A 123 -6.58 7.20 11.75
C VAL A 123 -6.91 5.76 11.36
N GLY A 124 -7.47 5.55 10.17
CA GLY A 124 -7.77 4.21 9.64
C GLY A 124 -6.52 3.35 9.47
N GLY A 125 -5.43 3.92 8.98
CA GLY A 125 -4.14 3.25 8.86
C GLY A 125 -3.53 2.85 10.20
N ALA A 126 -3.58 3.74 11.19
CA ALA A 126 -3.08 3.48 12.53
C ALA A 126 -3.89 2.38 13.24
N LEU A 127 -5.22 2.46 13.20
CA LEU A 127 -6.11 1.45 13.78
C LEU A 127 -5.95 0.09 13.08
N GLY A 128 -5.91 0.08 11.75
CA GLY A 128 -5.70 -1.12 10.95
C GLY A 128 -4.37 -1.79 11.27
N LEU A 129 -3.30 -1.01 11.38
CA LEU A 129 -1.98 -1.55 11.75
C LEU A 129 -1.98 -2.12 13.16
N ALA A 130 -2.59 -1.43 14.13
CA ALA A 130 -2.67 -1.90 15.52
C ALA A 130 -3.42 -3.24 15.61
N ILE A 131 -4.57 -3.36 14.94
CA ILE A 131 -5.35 -4.61 14.89
C ILE A 131 -4.55 -5.74 14.26
N LEU A 132 -3.96 -5.51 13.09
CA LEU A 132 -3.18 -6.52 12.37
C LEU A 132 -1.93 -6.95 13.15
N ALA A 133 -1.24 -6.01 13.80
CA ALA A 133 -0.08 -6.31 14.63
C ALA A 133 -0.47 -7.15 15.86
N THR A 134 -1.63 -6.86 16.47
CA THR A 134 -2.16 -7.65 17.61
C THR A 134 -2.51 -9.07 17.18
N ILE A 135 -3.17 -9.24 16.04
CA ILE A 135 -3.51 -10.56 15.49
C ILE A 135 -2.23 -11.34 15.14
N ALA A 136 -1.25 -10.69 14.53
CA ALA A 136 0.01 -11.34 14.17
C ALA A 136 0.86 -11.74 15.39
N ALA A 137 0.72 -11.05 16.53
CA ALA A 137 1.43 -11.38 17.77
C ALA A 137 0.73 -12.48 18.59
N ALA A 138 -0.56 -12.72 18.39
CA ALA A 138 -1.36 -13.66 19.19
C ALA A 138 -0.82 -15.12 19.16
N PRO A 139 -0.38 -15.73 18.04
CA PRO A 139 0.16 -17.09 18.04
C PRO A 139 1.53 -17.23 18.71
N VAL A 140 2.28 -16.15 18.87
CA VAL A 140 3.60 -16.16 19.52
C VAL A 140 3.48 -16.19 21.05
N ALA A 141 2.37 -15.72 21.60
CA ALA A 141 2.11 -15.72 23.06
C ALA A 141 1.49 -17.03 23.57
N ALA A 142 1.04 -17.92 22.67
CA ALA A 142 0.39 -19.18 23.03
C ALA A 142 1.31 -20.43 22.94
N GLY A 143 2.58 -20.26 22.62
CA GLY A 143 3.63 -21.31 22.60
C GLY A 143 4.70 -21.03 23.61
#